data_8c636cdae9ea5b08f43e9431ab58b517
#
_entry.id   8c636cdae9ea5b08f43e9431ab58b517
#
_cell.length_a   1.000
_cell.length_b   1.000
_cell.length_c   1.000
_cell.angle_alpha   90.00
_cell.angle_beta   90.00
_cell.angle_gamma   90.00
#
_symmetry.space_group_name_H-M   'P 1'
#
loop_
_entity.id
_entity.type
_entity.pdbx_description
1 polymer ?
#
loop_
_entity_poly.entity_id
_entity_poly.type
_entity_poly.pdbx_seq_one_letter_code
_entity_poly.pdbx_strand_id
1 'polypeptide(L)'
;MKPKIRTPFFETSVKNYIYGDAVLEFAMAADRAAVKHDVDVLFISPYTEIRRIRENCPHLIILAPYMDTLRPGRGMADVLPEAVKAAGADGVVINHCERPMTLSAIKQTIARANELDMLSFCCADTIEEAQAIAQLHPDILNPEPTELIGSGSASDMGYVREAIRAVKAIDPNILVEQAAGITTAQQIYDFIMAGSEAAGSASGVLRSPDPFALLDEMVSCVRRAKDELALRR
;
A
#
# COMPACT_ATOMS: atom_id res chain seq x y z
N MET A 1 17.48 -7.45 4.79
CA MET A 1 17.49 -6.25 3.89
C MET A 1 16.07 -6.02 3.42
N LYS A 2 15.57 -4.78 3.54
CA LYS A 2 14.22 -4.42 3.04
C LYS A 2 14.07 -4.74 1.55
N PRO A 3 12.89 -5.19 1.10
CA PRO A 3 12.63 -5.35 -0.33
C PRO A 3 12.76 -4.02 -1.06
N LYS A 4 13.30 -4.05 -2.28
CA LYS A 4 13.33 -2.88 -3.15
C LYS A 4 12.04 -2.83 -3.95
N ILE A 5 11.46 -1.64 -4.06
CA ILE A 5 10.25 -1.40 -4.85
C ILE A 5 10.64 -0.62 -6.10
N ARG A 6 10.19 -1.09 -7.25
CA ARG A 6 10.33 -0.39 -8.55
C ARG A 6 9.14 0.53 -8.74
N THR A 7 9.39 1.80 -8.94
CA THR A 7 8.35 2.81 -9.20
C THR A 7 8.10 2.99 -10.69
N PRO A 8 6.87 3.34 -11.10
CA PRO A 8 5.65 3.29 -10.29
C PRO A 8 5.20 1.86 -9.99
N PHE A 9 4.45 1.69 -8.88
CA PHE A 9 3.92 0.40 -8.45
C PHE A 9 2.40 0.47 -8.20
N PHE A 10 1.76 -0.68 -8.04
CA PHE A 10 0.34 -0.80 -7.69
C PHE A 10 0.16 -1.30 -6.26
N GLU A 11 -0.83 -0.80 -5.54
CA GLU A 11 -1.26 -1.32 -4.23
C GLU A 11 -2.68 -1.86 -4.30
N THR A 12 -2.93 -2.95 -3.59
CA THR A 12 -4.29 -3.42 -3.35
C THR A 12 -4.43 -4.09 -1.98
N SER A 13 -5.61 -3.93 -1.40
CA SER A 13 -5.98 -4.53 -0.12
C SER A 13 -7.30 -5.24 -0.23
N VAL A 14 -7.39 -6.41 0.38
CA VAL A 14 -8.69 -7.10 0.48
C VAL A 14 -9.48 -6.67 1.71
N LYS A 15 -8.83 -5.96 2.66
CA LYS A 15 -9.46 -5.59 3.94
C LYS A 15 -10.26 -6.77 4.52
N ASN A 16 -11.56 -6.58 4.79
CA ASN A 16 -12.51 -7.61 5.23
C ASN A 16 -13.63 -7.88 4.21
N TYR A 17 -13.42 -7.48 2.93
CA TYR A 17 -14.42 -7.71 1.87
C TYR A 17 -14.52 -9.18 1.47
N ILE A 18 -13.39 -9.89 1.49
CA ILE A 18 -13.29 -11.32 1.18
C ILE A 18 -12.42 -12.01 2.24
N TYR A 19 -12.56 -13.31 2.38
CA TYR A 19 -11.82 -14.13 3.36
C TYR A 19 -11.59 -15.55 2.84
N GLY A 20 -10.66 -16.28 3.46
CA GLY A 20 -10.35 -17.67 3.12
C GLY A 20 -9.81 -17.83 1.69
N ASP A 21 -10.31 -18.82 0.96
CA ASP A 21 -9.80 -19.15 -0.38
C ASP A 21 -9.94 -18.01 -1.38
N ALA A 22 -10.97 -17.18 -1.28
CA ALA A 22 -11.16 -16.03 -2.14
C ALA A 22 -10.00 -15.02 -2.03
N VAL A 23 -9.37 -14.90 -0.86
CA VAL A 23 -8.19 -14.04 -0.70
C VAL A 23 -7.01 -14.58 -1.49
N LEU A 24 -6.75 -15.88 -1.43
CA LEU A 24 -5.67 -16.51 -2.18
C LEU A 24 -5.93 -16.40 -3.69
N GLU A 25 -7.14 -16.65 -4.15
CA GLU A 25 -7.49 -16.52 -5.57
C GLU A 25 -7.23 -15.11 -6.09
N PHE A 26 -7.61 -14.09 -5.32
CA PHE A 26 -7.38 -12.69 -5.65
C PHE A 26 -5.87 -12.34 -5.62
N ALA A 27 -5.13 -12.82 -4.61
CA ALA A 27 -3.68 -12.64 -4.53
C ALA A 27 -2.95 -13.30 -5.71
N MET A 28 -3.35 -14.51 -6.12
CA MET A 28 -2.79 -15.18 -7.30
C MET A 28 -3.08 -14.41 -8.60
N ALA A 29 -4.22 -13.74 -8.69
CA ALA A 29 -4.51 -12.86 -9.83
C ALA A 29 -3.60 -11.63 -9.82
N ALA A 30 -3.38 -11.02 -8.66
CA ALA A 30 -2.45 -9.91 -8.49
C ALA A 30 -1.00 -10.30 -8.82
N ASP A 31 -0.55 -11.49 -8.39
CA ASP A 31 0.77 -12.03 -8.71
C ASP A 31 0.95 -12.24 -10.23
N ARG A 32 -0.07 -12.82 -10.89
CA ARG A 32 -0.05 -12.96 -12.37
C ARG A 32 -0.01 -11.61 -13.08
N ALA A 33 -0.77 -10.62 -12.61
CA ALA A 33 -0.77 -9.28 -13.19
C ALA A 33 0.59 -8.59 -12.99
N ALA A 34 1.23 -8.74 -11.82
CA ALA A 34 2.57 -8.24 -11.55
C ALA A 34 3.59 -8.75 -12.58
N VAL A 35 3.59 -10.06 -12.82
CA VAL A 35 4.48 -10.71 -13.81
C VAL A 35 4.14 -10.28 -15.24
N LYS A 36 2.86 -10.34 -15.61
CA LYS A 36 2.37 -10.02 -16.96
C LYS A 36 2.74 -8.61 -17.39
N HIS A 37 2.63 -7.65 -16.49
CA HIS A 37 2.84 -6.23 -16.79
C HIS A 37 4.21 -5.70 -16.35
N ASP A 38 5.06 -6.51 -15.72
CA ASP A 38 6.35 -6.09 -15.12
C ASP A 38 6.21 -4.87 -14.20
N VAL A 39 5.27 -4.97 -13.25
CA VAL A 39 4.94 -3.96 -12.25
C VAL A 39 5.03 -4.60 -10.87
N ASP A 40 5.65 -3.92 -9.91
CA ASP A 40 5.61 -4.37 -8.53
C ASP A 40 4.21 -4.15 -7.95
N VAL A 41 3.67 -5.17 -7.28
CA VAL A 41 2.36 -5.10 -6.65
C VAL A 41 2.50 -5.30 -5.15
N LEU A 42 2.10 -4.29 -4.38
CA LEU A 42 1.95 -4.37 -2.94
C LEU A 42 0.57 -4.96 -2.63
N PHE A 43 0.56 -6.01 -1.83
CA PHE A 43 -0.66 -6.71 -1.42
C PHE A 43 -0.82 -6.64 0.10
N ILE A 44 -1.80 -5.88 0.59
CA ILE A 44 -2.11 -5.79 2.02
C ILE A 44 -3.01 -6.98 2.38
N SER A 45 -2.46 -7.93 3.13
CA SER A 45 -3.06 -9.23 3.40
C SER A 45 -3.63 -9.33 4.81
N PRO A 46 -4.80 -9.95 5.02
CA PRO A 46 -5.20 -10.42 6.34
C PRO A 46 -4.12 -11.32 6.97
N TYR A 47 -3.95 -11.25 8.30
CA TYR A 47 -2.92 -12.01 9.00
C TYR A 47 -2.95 -13.51 8.72
N THR A 48 -4.15 -14.08 8.67
CA THR A 48 -4.39 -15.51 8.46
C THR A 48 -3.91 -16.02 7.12
N GLU A 49 -3.77 -15.14 6.14
CA GLU A 49 -3.45 -15.49 4.75
C GLU A 49 -2.00 -15.15 4.36
N ILE A 50 -1.25 -14.38 5.17
CA ILE A 50 0.10 -13.91 4.82
C ILE A 50 1.01 -15.08 4.39
N ARG A 51 1.10 -16.15 5.21
CA ARG A 51 1.95 -17.29 4.90
C ARG A 51 1.50 -18.00 3.63
N ARG A 52 0.22 -18.26 3.51
CA ARG A 52 -0.38 -18.94 2.36
C ARG A 52 -0.14 -18.16 1.06
N ILE A 53 -0.30 -16.84 1.11
CA ILE A 53 -0.01 -15.97 -0.05
C ILE A 53 1.48 -16.00 -0.36
N ARG A 54 2.37 -15.88 0.63
CA ARG A 54 3.82 -15.93 0.41
C ARG A 54 4.25 -17.23 -0.29
N GLU A 55 3.66 -18.36 0.07
CA GLU A 55 3.99 -19.67 -0.51
C GLU A 55 3.50 -19.84 -1.96
N ASN A 56 2.46 -19.11 -2.37
CA ASN A 56 1.82 -19.25 -3.69
C ASN A 56 2.01 -18.05 -4.63
N CYS A 57 2.42 -16.89 -4.11
CA CYS A 57 2.52 -15.63 -4.84
C CYS A 57 3.90 -14.99 -4.62
N PRO A 58 4.96 -15.53 -5.23
CA PRO A 58 6.34 -15.11 -4.94
C PRO A 58 6.70 -13.71 -5.43
N HIS A 59 5.92 -13.14 -6.36
CA HIS A 59 6.21 -11.83 -6.96
C HIS A 59 5.52 -10.67 -6.23
N LEU A 60 4.61 -10.96 -5.28
CA LEU A 60 3.95 -9.94 -4.49
C LEU A 60 4.87 -9.42 -3.36
N ILE A 61 4.79 -8.13 -3.11
CA ILE A 61 5.30 -7.50 -1.88
C ILE A 61 4.14 -7.50 -0.88
N ILE A 62 4.24 -8.32 0.18
CA ILE A 62 3.14 -8.55 1.11
C ILE A 62 3.26 -7.63 2.31
N LEU A 63 2.23 -6.85 2.58
CA LEU A 63 2.15 -6.01 3.78
C LEU A 63 1.14 -6.61 4.77
N ALA A 64 1.52 -6.63 6.04
CA ALA A 64 0.58 -6.87 7.12
C ALA A 64 -0.28 -5.62 7.37
N PRO A 65 -1.56 -5.76 7.76
CA PRO A 65 -2.45 -4.61 7.93
C PRO A 65 -2.13 -3.79 9.18
N TYR A 66 -1.36 -4.33 10.13
CA TYR A 66 -0.91 -3.70 11.36
C TYR A 66 0.12 -4.61 12.06
N MET A 67 0.89 -4.08 12.98
CA MET A 67 1.67 -4.82 13.99
C MET A 67 1.84 -3.99 15.26
N ASP A 68 2.00 -4.66 16.40
CA ASP A 68 2.39 -4.02 17.65
C ASP A 68 3.91 -3.78 17.70
N THR A 69 4.41 -3.22 18.81
CA THR A 69 5.85 -2.88 18.94
C THR A 69 6.59 -3.75 19.95
N LEU A 70 5.89 -4.71 20.56
CA LEU A 70 6.47 -5.60 21.56
C LEU A 70 7.59 -6.49 20.97
N ARG A 71 8.36 -7.06 21.87
CA ARG A 71 9.38 -8.06 21.54
C ARG A 71 8.90 -9.46 21.93
N PRO A 72 9.51 -10.54 21.41
CA PRO A 72 9.17 -11.90 21.83
C PRO A 72 9.19 -12.05 23.34
N GLY A 73 8.10 -12.59 23.91
CA GLY A 73 7.92 -12.73 25.34
C GLY A 73 6.45 -12.77 25.75
N ARG A 74 6.12 -12.09 26.85
CA ARG A 74 4.75 -12.01 27.35
C ARG A 74 3.89 -11.13 26.41
N GLY A 75 2.74 -11.67 26.03
CA GLY A 75 1.71 -11.02 25.20
C GLY A 75 0.68 -12.07 24.81
N MET A 76 -0.58 -11.65 24.72
CA MET A 76 -1.68 -12.48 24.27
C MET A 76 -2.62 -11.60 23.47
N ALA A 77 -2.91 -11.92 22.24
CA ALA A 77 -3.66 -11.11 21.28
C ALA A 77 -2.85 -9.94 20.64
N ASP A 78 -1.63 -9.70 21.08
CA ASP A 78 -0.75 -8.75 20.38
C ASP A 78 -0.27 -9.32 19.05
N VAL A 79 -0.09 -8.45 18.07
CA VAL A 79 0.47 -8.80 16.76
C VAL A 79 1.99 -8.66 16.81
N LEU A 80 2.69 -9.75 17.11
CA LEU A 80 4.15 -9.77 17.25
C LEU A 80 4.84 -9.50 15.90
N PRO A 81 5.69 -8.46 15.77
CA PRO A 81 6.38 -8.12 14.53
C PRO A 81 7.20 -9.28 13.94
N GLU A 82 7.94 -10.00 14.77
CA GLU A 82 8.73 -11.16 14.36
C GLU A 82 7.86 -12.28 13.79
N ALA A 83 6.66 -12.50 14.32
CA ALA A 83 5.74 -13.51 13.82
C ALA A 83 5.16 -13.11 12.45
N VAL A 84 4.84 -11.85 12.27
CA VAL A 84 4.38 -11.29 10.98
C VAL A 84 5.48 -11.41 9.93
N LYS A 85 6.72 -11.05 10.26
CA LYS A 85 7.89 -11.24 9.39
C LYS A 85 8.12 -12.70 9.05
N ALA A 86 8.09 -13.59 10.04
CA ALA A 86 8.26 -15.03 9.85
C ALA A 86 7.13 -15.67 9.02
N ALA A 87 5.93 -15.08 9.04
CA ALA A 87 4.84 -15.48 8.15
C ALA A 87 5.10 -15.10 6.69
N GLY A 88 6.01 -14.18 6.42
CA GLY A 88 6.40 -13.78 5.07
C GLY A 88 5.98 -12.37 4.66
N ALA A 89 5.56 -11.52 5.61
CA ALA A 89 5.31 -10.11 5.32
C ALA A 89 6.62 -9.36 5.05
N ASP A 90 6.60 -8.53 4.02
CA ASP A 90 7.70 -7.65 3.62
C ASP A 90 7.60 -6.28 4.30
N GLY A 91 6.43 -5.93 4.80
CA GLY A 91 6.19 -4.65 5.45
C GLY A 91 4.89 -4.63 6.25
N VAL A 92 4.53 -3.45 6.73
CA VAL A 92 3.36 -3.22 7.57
C VAL A 92 2.70 -1.89 7.24
N VAL A 93 1.37 -1.88 7.28
CA VAL A 93 0.54 -0.67 7.22
C VAL A 93 0.48 -0.03 8.60
N ILE A 94 0.61 1.29 8.66
CA ILE A 94 0.70 2.09 9.88
C ILE A 94 -0.28 3.26 9.77
N ASN A 95 -1.09 3.47 10.79
CA ASN A 95 -2.00 4.61 10.89
C ASN A 95 -3.08 4.70 9.79
N HIS A 96 -3.58 3.59 9.28
CA HIS A 96 -4.76 3.63 8.41
C HIS A 96 -5.99 4.15 9.20
N CYS A 97 -6.88 4.90 8.55
CA CYS A 97 -8.05 5.51 9.22
C CYS A 97 -8.95 4.49 9.96
N GLU A 98 -8.99 3.24 9.52
CA GLU A 98 -9.71 2.16 10.21
C GLU A 98 -8.96 1.65 11.47
N ARG A 99 -7.72 2.05 11.67
CA ARG A 99 -6.89 1.78 12.85
C ARG A 99 -5.92 2.94 13.14
N PRO A 100 -6.45 4.09 13.56
CA PRO A 100 -5.64 5.29 13.79
C PRO A 100 -4.67 5.10 14.96
N MET A 101 -3.52 5.76 14.87
CA MET A 101 -2.44 5.66 15.84
C MET A 101 -1.99 7.05 16.31
N THR A 102 -1.41 7.13 17.51
CA THR A 102 -0.74 8.37 17.93
C THR A 102 0.61 8.53 17.19
N LEU A 103 1.07 9.76 17.02
CA LEU A 103 2.37 10.03 16.38
C LEU A 103 3.53 9.28 17.08
N SER A 104 3.46 9.13 18.41
CA SER A 104 4.43 8.34 19.18
C SER A 104 4.39 6.85 18.79
N ALA A 105 3.19 6.28 18.63
CA ALA A 105 3.04 4.89 18.22
C ALA A 105 3.52 4.68 16.77
N ILE A 106 3.20 5.61 15.86
CA ILE A 106 3.69 5.60 14.47
C ILE A 106 5.23 5.55 14.45
N LYS A 107 5.89 6.46 15.20
CA LYS A 107 7.35 6.49 15.32
C LYS A 107 7.94 5.16 15.80
N GLN A 108 7.33 4.57 16.84
CA GLN A 108 7.79 3.30 17.40
C GLN A 108 7.60 2.15 16.42
N THR A 109 6.48 2.12 15.68
CA THR A 109 6.20 1.07 14.70
C THR A 109 7.13 1.18 13.49
N ILE A 110 7.43 2.39 13.00
CA ILE A 110 8.45 2.60 11.95
C ILE A 110 9.82 2.09 12.42
N ALA A 111 10.23 2.42 13.65
CA ALA A 111 11.49 1.93 14.21
C ALA A 111 11.54 0.40 14.28
N ARG A 112 10.43 -0.25 14.74
CA ARG A 112 10.34 -1.71 14.77
C ARG A 112 10.36 -2.35 13.38
N ALA A 113 9.69 -1.75 12.39
CA ALA A 113 9.76 -2.20 11.01
C ALA A 113 11.21 -2.15 10.48
N ASN A 114 11.92 -1.05 10.76
CA ASN A 114 13.33 -0.90 10.37
C ASN A 114 14.25 -1.95 11.01
N GLU A 115 14.07 -2.25 12.30
CA GLU A 115 14.85 -3.30 12.99
C GLU A 115 14.68 -4.68 12.35
N LEU A 116 13.54 -4.94 11.75
CA LEU A 116 13.19 -6.22 11.12
C LEU A 116 13.39 -6.23 9.60
N ASP A 117 14.01 -5.20 9.03
CA ASP A 117 14.10 -5.06 7.56
C ASP A 117 12.71 -5.17 6.87
N MET A 118 11.69 -4.55 7.46
CA MET A 118 10.33 -4.47 6.92
C MET A 118 10.04 -3.06 6.39
N LEU A 119 9.24 -2.97 5.35
CA LEU A 119 8.73 -1.71 4.82
C LEU A 119 7.73 -1.09 5.79
N SER A 120 7.80 0.22 5.97
CA SER A 120 6.82 1.03 6.68
C SER A 120 5.93 1.77 5.68
N PHE A 121 4.67 1.37 5.60
CA PHE A 121 3.64 1.98 4.77
C PHE A 121 2.71 2.78 5.68
N CYS A 122 2.86 4.10 5.71
CA CYS A 122 2.06 4.98 6.55
C CYS A 122 0.90 5.59 5.78
N CYS A 123 -0.27 5.70 6.42
CA CYS A 123 -1.41 6.47 5.93
C CYS A 123 -1.55 7.77 6.71
N ALA A 124 -2.14 8.79 6.10
CA ALA A 124 -2.46 10.06 6.71
C ALA A 124 -3.79 10.59 6.18
N ASP A 125 -4.63 11.10 7.08
CA ASP A 125 -5.99 11.56 6.74
C ASP A 125 -5.99 12.97 6.11
N THR A 126 -4.95 13.76 6.38
CA THR A 126 -4.79 15.13 5.86
C THR A 126 -3.35 15.39 5.40
N ILE A 127 -3.16 16.47 4.65
CA ILE A 127 -1.82 16.90 4.21
C ILE A 127 -0.94 17.28 5.43
N GLU A 128 -1.51 17.93 6.44
CA GLU A 128 -0.81 18.32 7.66
C GLU A 128 -0.35 17.09 8.45
N GLU A 129 -1.19 16.06 8.54
CA GLU A 129 -0.81 14.79 9.14
C GLU A 129 0.28 14.09 8.33
N ALA A 130 0.15 14.08 7.00
CA ALA A 130 1.18 13.54 6.12
C ALA A 130 2.53 14.25 6.31
N GLN A 131 2.53 15.58 6.46
CA GLN A 131 3.74 16.33 6.77
C GLN A 131 4.34 15.95 8.13
N ALA A 132 3.50 15.76 9.16
CA ALA A 132 3.97 15.33 10.47
C ALA A 132 4.59 13.92 10.44
N ILE A 133 3.95 12.99 9.72
CA ILE A 133 4.43 11.61 9.55
C ILE A 133 5.70 11.57 8.68
N ALA A 134 5.81 12.40 7.65
CA ALA A 134 7.00 12.48 6.78
C ALA A 134 8.28 12.81 7.57
N GLN A 135 8.20 13.56 8.68
CA GLN A 135 9.33 13.83 9.59
C GLN A 135 9.85 12.56 10.29
N LEU A 136 9.11 11.46 10.24
CA LEU A 136 9.49 10.17 10.82
C LEU A 136 10.14 9.25 9.80
N HIS A 137 10.28 9.68 8.55
CA HIS A 137 10.93 9.00 7.42
C HIS A 137 10.39 7.56 7.18
N PRO A 138 9.06 7.36 6.95
CA PRO A 138 8.55 6.08 6.49
C PRO A 138 9.07 5.77 5.07
N ASP A 139 9.01 4.50 4.66
CA ASP A 139 9.38 4.12 3.28
C ASP A 139 8.32 4.59 2.28
N ILE A 140 7.04 4.46 2.64
CA ILE A 140 5.89 4.84 1.81
C ILE A 140 4.93 5.67 2.65
N LEU A 141 4.34 6.69 2.04
CA LEU A 141 3.29 7.52 2.65
C LEU A 141 2.12 7.69 1.69
N ASN A 142 0.93 7.35 2.17
CA ASN A 142 -0.34 7.48 1.46
C ASN A 142 -1.20 8.57 2.12
N PRO A 143 -1.17 9.82 1.64
CA PRO A 143 -2.09 10.88 2.05
C PRO A 143 -3.47 10.61 1.44
N GLU A 144 -4.42 10.18 2.26
CA GLU A 144 -5.70 9.64 1.83
C GLU A 144 -6.85 10.29 2.61
N PRO A 145 -7.60 11.25 2.02
CA PRO A 145 -8.73 11.86 2.72
C PRO A 145 -9.75 10.81 3.12
N THR A 146 -9.98 10.68 4.43
CA THR A 146 -10.82 9.63 5.01
C THR A 146 -12.23 9.59 4.43
N GLU A 147 -12.82 10.75 4.13
CA GLU A 147 -14.16 10.87 3.55
C GLU A 147 -14.28 10.28 2.14
N LEU A 148 -13.15 10.12 1.44
CA LEU A 148 -13.15 9.53 0.10
C LEU A 148 -13.01 8.01 0.12
N ILE A 149 -12.54 7.43 1.23
CA ILE A 149 -12.33 5.99 1.35
C ILE A 149 -13.67 5.25 1.23
N GLY A 150 -13.77 4.38 0.23
CA GLY A 150 -15.00 3.62 -0.03
C GLY A 150 -16.17 4.43 -0.60
N SER A 151 -16.00 5.74 -0.86
CA SER A 151 -17.02 6.62 -1.43
C SER A 151 -17.28 6.38 -2.92
N GLY A 152 -16.29 5.85 -3.63
CA GLY A 152 -16.29 5.74 -5.09
C GLY A 152 -15.92 7.05 -5.80
N SER A 153 -15.52 8.08 -5.05
CA SER A 153 -15.03 9.36 -5.55
C SER A 153 -13.55 9.49 -5.25
N ALA A 154 -12.71 9.54 -6.28
CA ALA A 154 -11.26 9.72 -6.10
C ALA A 154 -10.91 11.17 -5.72
N SER A 155 -9.73 11.34 -5.11
CA SER A 155 -9.15 12.66 -4.81
C SER A 155 -9.04 13.50 -6.08
N ASP A 156 -9.26 14.81 -5.96
CA ASP A 156 -9.02 15.70 -7.09
C ASP A 156 -7.52 15.87 -7.36
N MET A 157 -7.18 16.25 -8.59
CA MET A 157 -5.79 16.35 -9.04
C MET A 157 -5.00 17.48 -8.38
N GLY A 158 -5.70 18.48 -7.83
CA GLY A 158 -5.10 19.57 -7.03
C GLY A 158 -4.57 19.02 -5.72
N TYR A 159 -5.42 18.30 -4.99
CA TYR A 159 -5.04 17.60 -3.75
C TYR A 159 -3.87 16.64 -3.96
N VAL A 160 -3.94 15.80 -5.00
CA VAL A 160 -2.86 14.82 -5.31
C VAL A 160 -1.50 15.52 -5.46
N ARG A 161 -1.44 16.59 -6.28
CA ARG A 161 -0.19 17.33 -6.49
C ARG A 161 0.30 18.05 -5.24
N GLU A 162 -0.62 18.60 -4.44
CA GLU A 162 -0.28 19.28 -3.20
C GLU A 162 0.27 18.31 -2.16
N ALA A 163 -0.38 17.17 -1.97
CA ALA A 163 0.06 16.11 -1.06
C ALA A 163 1.47 15.59 -1.42
N ILE A 164 1.71 15.29 -2.69
CA ILE A 164 3.03 14.87 -3.18
C ILE A 164 4.08 15.95 -2.86
N ARG A 165 3.81 17.21 -3.20
CA ARG A 165 4.73 18.30 -2.96
C ARG A 165 5.04 18.48 -1.47
N ALA A 166 4.02 18.40 -0.63
CA ALA A 166 4.15 18.57 0.82
C ALA A 166 5.04 17.50 1.45
N VAL A 167 4.88 16.24 1.06
CA VAL A 167 5.70 15.12 1.54
C VAL A 167 7.13 15.23 1.00
N LYS A 168 7.30 15.43 -0.31
CA LYS A 168 8.62 15.50 -0.96
C LYS A 168 9.46 16.70 -0.52
N ALA A 169 8.84 17.78 -0.06
CA ALA A 169 9.52 18.92 0.52
C ALA A 169 10.21 18.58 1.86
N ILE A 170 9.74 17.56 2.57
CA ILE A 170 10.29 17.10 3.85
C ILE A 170 11.34 16.01 3.61
N ASP A 171 10.96 14.96 2.88
CA ASP A 171 11.89 13.90 2.49
C ASP A 171 11.60 13.40 1.06
N PRO A 172 12.48 13.69 0.09
CA PRO A 172 12.32 13.27 -1.30
C PRO A 172 12.41 11.75 -1.50
N ASN A 173 12.90 10.99 -0.50
CA ASN A 173 13.05 9.54 -0.60
C ASN A 173 11.77 8.78 -0.21
N ILE A 174 10.84 9.41 0.49
CA ILE A 174 9.55 8.78 0.81
C ILE A 174 8.78 8.57 -0.49
N LEU A 175 8.37 7.32 -0.76
CA LEU A 175 7.49 7.03 -1.89
C LEU A 175 6.06 7.50 -1.56
N VAL A 176 5.47 8.30 -2.44
CA VAL A 176 4.11 8.82 -2.24
C VAL A 176 3.12 8.02 -3.07
N GLU A 177 2.12 7.50 -2.40
CA GLU A 177 1.01 6.78 -3.00
C GLU A 177 -0.28 7.59 -2.94
N GLN A 178 -1.25 7.21 -3.78
CA GLN A 178 -2.63 7.73 -3.77
C GLN A 178 -3.61 6.58 -3.99
N ALA A 179 -4.58 6.40 -3.10
CA ALA A 179 -5.51 5.27 -3.16
C ALA A 179 -6.98 5.61 -2.92
N ALA A 180 -7.29 6.77 -2.28
CA ALA A 180 -8.65 7.12 -1.87
C ALA A 180 -9.65 7.13 -3.04
N GLY A 181 -10.68 6.30 -2.92
CA GLY A 181 -11.86 6.33 -3.80
C GLY A 181 -11.64 5.94 -5.25
N ILE A 182 -10.49 5.37 -5.61
CA ILE A 182 -10.17 4.94 -6.97
C ILE A 182 -11.04 3.76 -7.37
N THR A 183 -11.73 3.87 -8.51
CA THR A 183 -12.65 2.84 -9.04
C THR A 183 -12.39 2.49 -10.50
N THR A 184 -11.49 3.21 -11.20
CA THR A 184 -11.18 2.98 -12.61
C THR A 184 -9.68 2.90 -12.87
N ALA A 185 -9.29 2.12 -13.87
CA ALA A 185 -7.90 2.01 -14.29
C ALA A 185 -7.33 3.33 -14.84
N GLN A 186 -8.17 4.20 -15.42
CA GLN A 186 -7.74 5.50 -15.89
C GLN A 186 -7.31 6.41 -14.73
N GLN A 187 -7.99 6.36 -13.57
CA GLN A 187 -7.58 7.12 -12.38
C GLN A 187 -6.19 6.70 -11.88
N ILE A 188 -5.86 5.40 -11.92
CA ILE A 188 -4.50 4.90 -11.61
C ILE A 188 -3.46 5.58 -12.52
N TYR A 189 -3.70 5.57 -13.83
CA TYR A 189 -2.81 6.23 -14.80
C TYR A 189 -2.66 7.73 -14.51
N ASP A 190 -3.78 8.43 -14.30
CA ASP A 190 -3.79 9.88 -14.11
C ASP A 190 -3.02 10.29 -12.86
N PHE A 191 -3.13 9.55 -11.76
CA PHE A 191 -2.43 9.83 -10.50
C PHE A 191 -0.91 9.62 -10.64
N ILE A 192 -0.49 8.55 -11.32
CA ILE A 192 0.93 8.32 -11.59
C ILE A 192 1.48 9.42 -12.51
N MET A 193 0.73 9.82 -13.54
CA MET A 193 1.14 10.92 -14.43
C MET A 193 1.15 12.28 -13.74
N ALA A 194 0.45 12.43 -12.62
CA ALA A 194 0.53 13.63 -11.76
C ALA A 194 1.75 13.66 -10.85
N GLY A 195 2.53 12.56 -10.79
CA GLY A 195 3.77 12.45 -10.04
C GLY A 195 3.74 11.50 -8.85
N SER A 196 2.62 10.80 -8.61
CA SER A 196 2.56 9.75 -7.60
C SER A 196 3.46 8.58 -8.00
N GLU A 197 4.19 8.02 -7.04
CA GLU A 197 5.04 6.84 -7.28
C GLU A 197 4.26 5.54 -7.16
N ALA A 198 3.04 5.60 -6.68
CA ALA A 198 2.08 4.50 -6.71
C ALA A 198 0.65 5.01 -6.73
N ALA A 199 -0.22 4.13 -7.16
CA ALA A 199 -1.66 4.30 -6.96
C ALA A 199 -2.28 2.94 -6.64
N GLY A 200 -3.33 2.94 -5.81
CA GLY A 200 -3.93 1.73 -5.31
C GLY A 200 -5.46 1.75 -5.28
N SER A 201 -6.05 0.57 -5.14
CA SER A 201 -7.49 0.44 -4.96
C SER A 201 -7.84 -0.84 -4.20
N ALA A 202 -8.71 -0.72 -3.21
CA ALA A 202 -9.27 -1.83 -2.46
C ALA A 202 -10.75 -2.05 -2.81
N SER A 203 -11.63 -1.25 -2.24
CA SER A 203 -13.09 -1.38 -2.45
C SER A 203 -13.50 -1.16 -3.91
N GLY A 204 -12.81 -0.28 -4.63
CA GLY A 204 -13.09 0.00 -6.04
C GLY A 204 -12.92 -1.24 -6.92
N VAL A 205 -11.88 -2.04 -6.67
CA VAL A 205 -11.67 -3.31 -7.37
C VAL A 205 -12.65 -4.36 -6.88
N LEU A 206 -12.70 -4.61 -5.56
CA LEU A 206 -13.44 -5.75 -5.00
C LEU A 206 -14.97 -5.64 -5.14
N ARG A 207 -15.51 -4.43 -5.30
CA ARG A 207 -16.94 -4.20 -5.54
C ARG A 207 -17.30 -4.08 -7.02
N SER A 208 -16.31 -4.16 -7.92
CA SER A 208 -16.59 -4.14 -9.36
C SER A 208 -17.33 -5.41 -9.81
N PRO A 209 -18.04 -5.37 -10.93
CA PRO A 209 -18.68 -6.56 -11.49
C PRO A 209 -17.70 -7.68 -11.84
N ASP A 210 -16.47 -7.34 -12.22
CA ASP A 210 -15.36 -8.28 -12.46
C ASP A 210 -14.09 -7.76 -11.78
N PRO A 211 -13.83 -8.14 -10.52
CA PRO A 211 -12.66 -7.70 -9.77
C PRO A 211 -11.33 -8.13 -10.39
N PHE A 212 -11.30 -9.29 -11.03
CA PHE A 212 -10.08 -9.84 -11.63
C PHE A 212 -9.69 -9.09 -12.90
N ALA A 213 -10.65 -8.81 -13.76
CA ALA A 213 -10.43 -8.02 -14.97
C ALA A 213 -10.02 -6.59 -14.64
N LEU A 214 -10.69 -5.94 -13.68
CA LEU A 214 -10.35 -4.58 -13.30
C LEU A 214 -8.97 -4.49 -12.62
N LEU A 215 -8.60 -5.48 -11.80
CA LEU A 215 -7.26 -5.57 -11.22
C LEU A 215 -6.17 -5.62 -12.31
N ASP A 216 -6.32 -6.52 -13.29
CA ASP A 216 -5.39 -6.65 -14.41
C ASP A 216 -5.29 -5.35 -15.22
N GLU A 217 -6.42 -4.69 -15.49
CA GLU A 217 -6.46 -3.41 -16.19
C GLU A 217 -5.77 -2.30 -15.40
N MET A 218 -5.98 -2.21 -14.09
CA MET A 218 -5.32 -1.22 -13.22
C MET A 218 -3.80 -1.40 -13.22
N VAL A 219 -3.30 -2.64 -13.06
CA VAL A 219 -1.85 -2.93 -13.12
C VAL A 219 -1.29 -2.62 -14.51
N SER A 220 -2.03 -2.91 -15.59
CA SER A 220 -1.67 -2.51 -16.96
C SER A 220 -1.53 -0.99 -17.11
N CYS A 221 -2.39 -0.20 -16.47
CA CYS A 221 -2.32 1.26 -16.50
C CYS A 221 -1.08 1.80 -15.75
N VAL A 222 -0.64 1.14 -14.66
CA VAL A 222 0.65 1.47 -14.02
C VAL A 222 1.80 1.26 -15.03
N ARG A 223 1.81 0.13 -15.75
CA ARG A 223 2.82 -0.15 -16.78
C ARG A 223 2.81 0.90 -17.88
N ARG A 224 1.64 1.24 -18.42
CA ARG A 224 1.49 2.29 -19.43
C ARG A 224 2.06 3.63 -18.96
N ALA A 225 1.75 4.05 -17.73
CA ALA A 225 2.29 5.27 -17.16
C ALA A 225 3.82 5.20 -16.99
N LYS A 226 4.36 4.08 -16.53
CA LYS A 226 5.79 3.82 -16.40
C LYS A 226 6.52 3.99 -17.73
N ASP A 227 6.00 3.39 -18.80
CA ASP A 227 6.61 3.45 -20.12
C ASP A 227 6.58 4.89 -20.69
N GLU A 228 5.47 5.60 -20.51
CA GLU A 228 5.36 6.99 -20.94
C GLU A 228 6.29 7.94 -20.15
N LEU A 229 6.41 7.76 -18.84
CA LEU A 229 7.35 8.54 -18.02
C LEU A 229 8.80 8.28 -18.41
N ALA A 230 9.15 7.08 -18.85
CA ALA A 230 10.48 6.74 -19.33
C ALA A 230 10.82 7.47 -20.65
N LEU A 231 9.83 7.71 -21.51
CA LEU A 231 10.01 8.44 -22.78
C LEU A 231 10.14 9.96 -22.58
N ARG A 232 9.76 10.49 -21.40
CA ARG A 232 9.83 11.94 -21.09
C ARG A 232 11.15 12.36 -20.42
N ARG A 233 11.98 11.38 -20.04
CA ARG A 233 13.31 11.59 -19.43
C ARG A 233 14.41 11.63 -20.49
#